data_ef4356d5a966351e8dd82b2266240e03
#
_entry.id   ef4356d5a966351e8dd82b2266240e03
#
_cell.length_a   1.000
_cell.length_b   1.000
_cell.length_c   1.000
_cell.angle_alpha   90.00
_cell.angle_beta   90.00
_cell.angle_gamma   90.00
#
_symmetry.space_group_name_H-M   'P 1'
#
loop_
_entity.id
_entity.type
_entity.pdbx_description
1 polymer ?
#
loop_
_entity_poly.entity_id
_entity_poly.type
_entity_poly.pdbx_seq_one_letter_code
_entity_poly.pdbx_strand_id
1 'polypeptide(L)'
;MEISMTETLNPIKQDIKKGALRFVANVFPHHGYIWNYGAVPQTWESPKHIHPDTQARGDNDPIDVIEVGSKVRARGEVVPVKIIGVLAMLDEGETDWKLIAIAADDPDAAQVNDLDDLRRARPGLLRATTEWFRLYKVPDGKPENKFAFDGQPKDAAYAHKILEEVHAEWRGLVSGGGGDLAVAGVSVAAGGSLTRAAAAALLAAQPPRAAAQPLPASVDKWHYLSNL
;
A
#
# COMPACT_ATOMS: atom_id res chain seq x y z
N MET A 1 10.43 -1.43 0.55
CA MET A 1 9.97 -2.74 1.03
C MET A 1 8.69 -3.04 0.29
N GLU A 2 8.59 -4.18 -0.34
CA GLU A 2 7.43 -4.59 -1.14
C GLU A 2 6.97 -5.99 -0.71
N ILE A 3 5.70 -6.29 -0.95
CA ILE A 3 5.16 -7.63 -0.77
C ILE A 3 5.47 -8.44 -2.02
N SER A 4 6.15 -9.59 -1.87
CA SER A 4 6.42 -10.46 -2.99
C SER A 4 5.13 -11.17 -3.44
N MET A 5 4.72 -10.97 -4.67
CA MET A 5 3.53 -11.60 -5.24
C MET A 5 3.79 -13.01 -5.78
N THR A 6 5.06 -13.37 -5.97
CA THR A 6 5.46 -14.66 -6.59
C THR A 6 6.12 -15.64 -5.62
N GLU A 7 6.47 -15.19 -4.42
CA GLU A 7 7.08 -16.07 -3.40
C GLU A 7 6.03 -16.59 -2.42
N THR A 8 6.15 -17.85 -2.07
CA THR A 8 5.22 -18.50 -1.12
C THR A 8 5.16 -17.73 0.21
N LEU A 9 3.96 -17.53 0.73
CA LEU A 9 3.63 -16.72 1.91
C LEU A 9 3.83 -15.20 1.72
N ASN A 10 4.05 -14.74 0.51
CA ASN A 10 4.13 -13.32 0.14
C ASN A 10 4.97 -12.47 1.12
N PRO A 11 6.27 -12.78 1.29
CA PRO A 11 7.10 -12.09 2.26
C PRO A 11 7.29 -10.61 1.91
N ILE A 12 7.38 -9.76 2.93
CA ILE A 12 7.78 -8.36 2.78
C ILE A 12 9.29 -8.31 2.60
N LYS A 13 9.76 -7.89 1.42
CA LYS A 13 11.16 -7.89 1.03
C LYS A 13 11.64 -6.51 0.58
N GLN A 14 12.95 -6.29 0.65
CA GLN A 14 13.57 -5.16 -0.04
C GLN A 14 13.36 -5.30 -1.55
N ASP A 15 12.78 -4.30 -2.16
CA ASP A 15 12.61 -4.28 -3.62
C ASP A 15 13.94 -4.06 -4.34
N ILE A 16 14.11 -4.75 -5.47
CA ILE A 16 15.28 -4.70 -6.33
C ILE A 16 14.82 -4.32 -7.73
N LYS A 17 15.33 -3.19 -8.23
CA LYS A 17 15.05 -2.71 -9.58
C LYS A 17 16.36 -2.60 -10.37
N LYS A 18 16.41 -3.22 -11.55
CA LYS A 18 17.61 -3.25 -12.41
C LYS A 18 18.88 -3.72 -11.68
N GLY A 19 18.75 -4.71 -10.79
CA GLY A 19 19.86 -5.30 -10.05
C GLY A 19 20.37 -4.46 -8.86
N ALA A 20 19.72 -3.36 -8.52
CA ALA A 20 20.05 -2.51 -7.37
C ALA A 20 18.87 -2.40 -6.40
N LEU A 21 19.17 -2.14 -5.12
CA LEU A 21 18.14 -1.86 -4.13
C LEU A 21 17.34 -0.61 -4.54
N ARG A 22 16.00 -0.72 -4.54
CA ARG A 22 15.13 0.41 -4.83
C ARG A 22 14.80 1.17 -3.55
N PHE A 23 14.85 2.48 -3.63
CA PHE A 23 14.46 3.42 -2.59
C PHE A 23 13.50 4.45 -3.17
N VAL A 24 12.67 5.04 -2.32
CA VAL A 24 11.85 6.19 -2.69
C VAL A 24 12.67 7.47 -2.46
N ALA A 25 12.72 8.34 -3.47
CA ALA A 25 13.43 9.60 -3.39
C ALA A 25 12.75 10.60 -2.45
N ASN A 26 13.55 11.48 -1.82
CA ASN A 26 13.00 12.59 -1.05
C ASN A 26 12.59 13.71 -2.01
N VAL A 27 11.31 14.00 -2.10
CA VAL A 27 10.77 15.14 -2.86
C VAL A 27 10.47 16.27 -1.88
N PHE A 28 11.19 17.40 -2.00
CA PHE A 28 10.97 18.54 -1.12
C PHE A 28 9.49 18.98 -1.16
N PRO A 29 8.82 19.24 0.00
CA PRO A 29 9.38 19.29 1.36
C PRO A 29 9.27 17.97 2.14
N HIS A 30 9.06 16.82 1.50
CA HIS A 30 8.82 15.54 2.16
C HIS A 30 10.08 14.65 2.16
N HIS A 31 10.46 14.18 3.36
CA HIS A 31 11.58 13.26 3.55
C HIS A 31 11.05 11.83 3.68
N GLY A 32 11.07 11.07 2.58
CA GLY A 32 10.50 9.73 2.52
C GLY A 32 8.96 9.73 2.66
N TYR A 33 8.42 8.67 3.23
CA TYR A 33 6.98 8.54 3.51
C TYR A 33 6.58 9.42 4.69
N ILE A 34 5.44 10.09 4.60
CA ILE A 34 4.92 11.00 5.64
C ILE A 34 3.91 10.32 6.58
N TRP A 35 3.63 9.04 6.38
CA TRP A 35 2.75 8.19 7.17
C TRP A 35 3.30 6.76 7.19
N ASN A 36 2.72 5.89 8.01
CA ASN A 36 2.98 4.47 7.87
C ASN A 36 2.34 3.94 6.58
N TYR A 37 3.05 3.10 5.86
CA TYR A 37 2.59 2.55 4.58
C TYR A 37 2.56 1.04 4.66
N GLY A 38 1.50 0.43 4.19
CA GLY A 38 1.30 -1.01 4.19
C GLY A 38 0.21 -1.43 3.23
N ALA A 39 -0.23 -2.66 3.37
CA ALA A 39 -1.33 -3.21 2.58
C ALA A 39 -2.32 -3.97 3.45
N VAL A 40 -3.55 -4.09 2.99
CA VAL A 40 -4.57 -4.90 3.65
C VAL A 40 -4.45 -6.35 3.18
N PRO A 41 -4.22 -7.33 4.07
CA PRO A 41 -4.15 -8.73 3.68
C PRO A 41 -5.50 -9.22 3.14
N GLN A 42 -5.46 -10.25 2.29
CA GLN A 42 -6.64 -10.85 1.68
C GLN A 42 -7.40 -9.88 0.76
N THR A 43 -6.67 -9.03 0.04
CA THR A 43 -7.18 -8.15 -1.01
C THR A 43 -6.33 -8.28 -2.26
N TRP A 44 -6.89 -7.89 -3.41
CA TRP A 44 -6.20 -7.92 -4.70
C TRP A 44 -6.85 -6.94 -5.66
N GLU A 45 -6.08 -5.99 -6.16
CA GLU A 45 -6.48 -5.05 -7.19
C GLU A 45 -6.32 -5.71 -8.56
N SER A 46 -7.38 -6.40 -8.98
CA SER A 46 -7.35 -7.29 -10.13
C SER A 46 -7.13 -6.56 -11.46
N PRO A 47 -6.15 -6.97 -12.29
CA PRO A 47 -5.98 -6.44 -13.64
C PRO A 47 -6.98 -7.00 -14.65
N LYS A 48 -7.92 -7.86 -14.21
CA LYS A 48 -8.83 -8.57 -15.12
C LYS A 48 -9.99 -7.72 -15.61
N HIS A 49 -10.37 -6.67 -14.89
CA HIS A 49 -11.46 -5.79 -15.29
C HIS A 49 -11.09 -4.32 -15.14
N ILE A 50 -11.85 -3.45 -15.80
CA ILE A 50 -11.68 -2.01 -15.73
C ILE A 50 -12.66 -1.47 -14.68
N HIS A 51 -12.14 -0.79 -13.66
CA HIS A 51 -13.00 -0.18 -12.66
C HIS A 51 -13.75 1.03 -13.25
N PRO A 52 -15.08 1.14 -13.02
CA PRO A 52 -15.90 2.16 -13.67
C PRO A 52 -15.52 3.60 -13.34
N ASP A 53 -15.05 3.86 -12.13
CA ASP A 53 -14.74 5.23 -11.68
C ASP A 53 -13.33 5.70 -12.06
N THR A 54 -12.38 4.77 -12.16
CA THR A 54 -10.99 5.08 -12.56
C THR A 54 -10.73 4.89 -14.04
N GLN A 55 -11.59 4.13 -14.74
CA GLN A 55 -11.45 3.72 -16.14
C GLN A 55 -10.14 2.98 -16.42
N ALA A 56 -9.56 2.36 -15.41
CA ALA A 56 -8.31 1.63 -15.49
C ALA A 56 -8.42 0.26 -14.77
N ARG A 57 -7.48 -0.63 -15.06
CA ARG A 57 -7.37 -1.95 -14.43
C ARG A 57 -6.60 -1.82 -13.13
N GLY A 58 -6.82 -2.73 -12.18
CA GLY A 58 -6.01 -2.84 -10.97
C GLY A 58 -4.55 -3.15 -11.28
N ASP A 59 -3.66 -2.80 -10.39
CA ASP A 59 -2.20 -2.89 -10.51
C ASP A 59 -1.63 -4.28 -10.18
N ASN A 60 -2.50 -5.24 -9.85
CA ASN A 60 -2.15 -6.62 -9.50
C ASN A 60 -1.57 -6.81 -8.09
N ASP A 61 -1.60 -5.80 -7.24
CA ASP A 61 -1.11 -5.85 -5.85
C ASP A 61 -2.28 -5.88 -4.83
N PRO A 62 -2.03 -6.20 -3.56
CA PRO A 62 -3.02 -5.98 -2.49
C PRO A 62 -3.28 -4.49 -2.32
N ILE A 63 -4.51 -4.11 -1.92
CA ILE A 63 -4.83 -2.69 -1.73
C ILE A 63 -3.93 -2.05 -0.66
N ASP A 64 -3.38 -0.92 -1.01
CA ASP A 64 -2.50 -0.14 -0.15
C ASP A 64 -3.25 0.60 0.96
N VAL A 65 -2.59 0.76 2.09
CA VAL A 65 -3.09 1.57 3.21
C VAL A 65 -2.04 2.57 3.67
N ILE A 66 -2.45 3.83 3.79
CA ILE A 66 -1.73 4.87 4.51
C ILE A 66 -2.35 4.98 5.90
N GLU A 67 -1.56 4.68 6.91
CA GLU A 67 -1.96 4.76 8.31
C GLU A 67 -1.44 6.09 8.88
N VAL A 68 -2.38 6.99 9.21
CA VAL A 68 -2.09 8.38 9.53
C VAL A 68 -1.93 8.64 11.03
N GLY A 69 -1.81 7.61 11.86
CA GLY A 69 -1.62 7.74 13.30
C GLY A 69 -0.29 8.38 13.69
N SER A 70 -0.10 8.57 14.99
CA SER A 70 1.07 9.25 15.56
C SER A 70 2.25 8.30 15.80
N LYS A 71 2.00 6.99 15.89
CA LYS A 71 3.02 5.98 16.20
C LYS A 71 3.69 5.47 14.93
N VAL A 72 5.03 5.49 14.88
CA VAL A 72 5.78 4.81 13.81
C VAL A 72 5.69 3.30 14.00
N ARG A 73 5.20 2.59 13.00
CA ARG A 73 5.00 1.14 13.03
C ARG A 73 6.24 0.39 12.56
N ALA A 74 6.43 -0.79 13.12
CA ALA A 74 7.52 -1.67 12.70
C ALA A 74 7.21 -2.34 11.34
N ARG A 75 8.25 -2.67 10.58
CA ARG A 75 8.08 -3.43 9.34
C ARG A 75 7.53 -4.82 9.61
N GLY A 76 6.43 -5.18 8.94
CA GLY A 76 5.72 -6.45 9.14
C GLY A 76 4.80 -6.46 10.36
N GLU A 77 4.62 -5.34 11.04
CA GLU A 77 3.63 -5.21 12.11
C GLU A 77 2.22 -5.30 11.50
N VAL A 78 1.36 -6.07 12.13
CA VAL A 78 -0.06 -6.21 11.76
C VAL A 78 -0.88 -5.52 12.84
N VAL A 79 -1.63 -4.50 12.43
CA VAL A 79 -2.42 -3.67 13.35
C VAL A 79 -3.86 -3.53 12.89
N PRO A 80 -4.85 -3.52 13.79
CA PRO A 80 -6.20 -3.14 13.45
C PRO A 80 -6.25 -1.65 13.10
N VAL A 81 -6.96 -1.31 12.01
CA VAL A 81 -7.14 0.08 11.59
C VAL A 81 -8.61 0.41 11.41
N LYS A 82 -8.97 1.66 11.62
CA LYS A 82 -10.25 2.24 11.25
C LYS A 82 -10.10 2.96 9.93
N ILE A 83 -10.91 2.59 8.94
CA ILE A 83 -10.93 3.19 7.61
C ILE A 83 -11.62 4.56 7.69
N ILE A 84 -10.98 5.58 7.15
CA ILE A 84 -11.42 6.98 7.13
C ILE A 84 -11.85 7.39 5.72
N GLY A 85 -11.22 6.84 4.69
CA GLY A 85 -11.52 7.15 3.31
C GLY A 85 -10.57 6.44 2.35
N VAL A 86 -10.62 6.81 1.07
CA VAL A 86 -9.76 6.26 0.03
C VAL A 86 -9.42 7.30 -1.02
N LEU A 87 -8.19 7.30 -1.50
CA LEU A 87 -7.71 8.10 -2.62
C LEU A 87 -7.59 7.20 -3.85
N ALA A 88 -8.14 7.65 -4.98
CA ALA A 88 -8.11 6.93 -6.25
C ALA A 88 -6.92 7.36 -7.11
N MET A 89 -5.77 6.74 -6.94
CA MET A 89 -4.58 7.02 -7.74
C MET A 89 -4.62 6.25 -9.06
N LEU A 90 -4.07 6.86 -10.10
CA LEU A 90 -3.79 6.26 -11.40
C LEU A 90 -2.27 6.27 -11.58
N ASP A 91 -1.64 5.11 -11.34
CA ASP A 91 -0.21 4.94 -11.46
C ASP A 91 0.13 4.28 -12.80
N GLU A 92 0.81 5.01 -13.67
CA GLU A 92 1.19 4.55 -15.01
C GLU A 92 0.01 3.99 -15.84
N GLY A 93 -1.23 4.41 -15.53
CA GLY A 93 -2.45 3.97 -16.22
C GLY A 93 -3.17 2.81 -15.55
N GLU A 94 -2.72 2.36 -14.40
CA GLU A 94 -3.37 1.36 -13.56
C GLU A 94 -4.04 2.01 -12.35
N THR A 95 -5.13 1.42 -11.89
CA THR A 95 -5.80 1.80 -10.66
C THR A 95 -4.98 1.30 -9.47
N ASP A 96 -4.65 2.21 -8.59
CA ASP A 96 -3.88 1.95 -7.38
C ASP A 96 -4.56 2.70 -6.21
N TRP A 97 -5.47 2.02 -5.52
CA TRP A 97 -6.24 2.59 -4.42
C TRP A 97 -5.36 2.79 -3.18
N LYS A 98 -5.46 3.95 -2.56
CA LYS A 98 -4.78 4.26 -1.29
C LYS A 98 -5.82 4.45 -0.19
N LEU A 99 -6.07 3.42 0.62
CA LEU A 99 -6.91 3.54 1.81
C LEU A 99 -6.28 4.52 2.79
N ILE A 100 -7.10 5.38 3.35
CA ILE A 100 -6.73 6.30 4.43
C ILE A 100 -7.29 5.72 5.72
N ALA A 101 -6.42 5.42 6.68
CA ALA A 101 -6.81 4.74 7.91
C ALA A 101 -6.06 5.28 9.12
N ILE A 102 -6.61 5.08 10.31
CA ILE A 102 -5.96 5.34 11.59
C ILE A 102 -5.94 4.07 12.42
N ALA A 103 -4.82 3.75 13.05
CA ALA A 103 -4.69 2.58 13.90
C ALA A 103 -5.67 2.64 15.08
N ALA A 104 -6.29 1.51 15.40
CA ALA A 104 -7.30 1.46 16.46
C ALA A 104 -6.74 1.78 17.86
N ASP A 105 -5.43 1.64 18.05
CA ASP A 105 -4.71 1.98 19.28
C ASP A 105 -4.13 3.40 19.30
N ASP A 106 -4.37 4.21 18.25
CA ASP A 106 -3.94 5.60 18.21
C ASP A 106 -4.79 6.45 19.19
N PRO A 107 -4.20 7.39 19.95
CA PRO A 107 -4.93 8.25 20.87
C PRO A 107 -6.08 9.03 20.24
N ASP A 108 -5.95 9.40 18.96
CA ASP A 108 -6.96 10.16 18.22
C ASP A 108 -8.02 9.26 17.55
N ALA A 109 -7.86 7.93 17.59
CA ALA A 109 -8.74 7.01 16.87
C ALA A 109 -10.22 7.15 17.23
N ALA A 110 -10.53 7.48 18.48
CA ALA A 110 -11.92 7.69 18.91
C ALA A 110 -12.56 8.95 18.31
N GLN A 111 -11.74 9.95 17.94
CA GLN A 111 -12.20 11.26 17.50
C GLN A 111 -12.14 11.44 15.97
N VAL A 112 -11.32 10.65 15.28
CA VAL A 112 -11.17 10.70 13.82
C VAL A 112 -12.01 9.57 13.20
N ASN A 113 -13.21 9.91 12.75
CA ASN A 113 -14.19 8.96 12.20
C ASN A 113 -14.41 9.09 10.69
N ASP A 114 -14.08 10.25 10.13
CA ASP A 114 -14.24 10.57 8.72
C ASP A 114 -13.15 11.53 8.23
N LEU A 115 -13.22 11.90 6.95
CA LEU A 115 -12.26 12.83 6.34
C LEU A 115 -12.33 14.24 6.94
N ASP A 116 -13.48 14.69 7.43
CA ASP A 116 -13.63 16.01 8.01
C ASP A 116 -13.04 16.04 9.42
N ASP A 117 -13.22 14.99 10.20
CA ASP A 117 -12.50 14.80 11.46
C ASP A 117 -11.00 14.82 11.24
N LEU A 118 -10.52 14.09 10.23
CA LEU A 118 -9.09 14.06 9.88
C LEU A 118 -8.57 15.44 9.44
N ARG A 119 -9.34 16.19 8.65
CA ARG A 119 -8.99 17.57 8.27
C ARG A 119 -8.86 18.49 9.47
N ARG A 120 -9.74 18.34 10.47
CA ARG A 120 -9.69 19.11 11.72
C ARG A 120 -8.53 18.72 12.61
N ALA A 121 -8.30 17.42 12.79
CA ALA A 121 -7.25 16.90 13.65
C ALA A 121 -5.85 17.12 13.05
N ARG A 122 -5.72 17.01 11.72
CA ARG A 122 -4.44 17.10 11.00
C ARG A 122 -4.56 18.00 9.77
N PRO A 123 -4.66 19.32 9.95
CA PRO A 123 -4.80 20.27 8.83
C PRO A 123 -3.64 20.15 7.84
N GLY A 124 -3.98 20.04 6.56
CA GLY A 124 -3.01 19.93 5.47
C GLY A 124 -2.57 18.51 5.13
N LEU A 125 -2.80 17.51 5.99
CA LEU A 125 -2.32 16.14 5.75
C LEU A 125 -2.86 15.53 4.45
N LEU A 126 -4.16 15.62 4.18
CA LEU A 126 -4.75 15.06 2.95
C LEU A 126 -4.19 15.73 1.69
N ARG A 127 -3.98 17.05 1.72
CA ARG A 127 -3.35 17.77 0.61
C ARG A 127 -1.91 17.31 0.41
N ALA A 128 -1.11 17.22 1.48
CA ALA A 128 0.26 16.74 1.43
C ALA A 128 0.33 15.27 0.92
N THR A 129 -0.64 14.44 1.30
CA THR A 129 -0.76 13.06 0.83
C THR A 129 -0.98 12.98 -0.67
N THR A 130 -1.95 13.73 -1.21
CA THR A 130 -2.23 13.76 -2.66
C THR A 130 -1.03 14.31 -3.43
N GLU A 131 -0.37 15.36 -2.91
CA GLU A 131 0.83 15.94 -3.51
C GLU A 131 2.00 14.96 -3.50
N TRP A 132 2.23 14.29 -2.37
CA TRP A 132 3.28 13.28 -2.25
C TRP A 132 3.11 12.16 -3.29
N PHE A 133 1.93 11.57 -3.38
CA PHE A 133 1.65 10.53 -4.37
C PHE A 133 1.69 11.02 -5.81
N ARG A 134 1.37 12.29 -6.06
CA ARG A 134 1.51 12.88 -7.40
C ARG A 134 2.97 12.89 -7.86
N LEU A 135 3.90 13.17 -6.97
CA LEU A 135 5.26 13.58 -7.29
C LEU A 135 6.35 12.54 -7.02
N TYR A 136 6.08 11.53 -6.18
CA TYR A 136 7.13 10.67 -5.63
C TYR A 136 7.93 9.85 -6.67
N LYS A 137 7.40 9.65 -7.87
CA LYS A 137 8.08 8.95 -8.97
C LYS A 137 8.79 9.89 -9.96
N VAL A 138 8.56 11.19 -9.87
CA VAL A 138 9.17 12.16 -10.81
C VAL A 138 10.70 12.15 -10.75
N PRO A 139 11.36 12.01 -9.58
CA PRO A 139 12.82 11.86 -9.53
C PRO A 139 13.36 10.62 -10.26
N ASP A 140 12.53 9.59 -10.43
CA ASP A 140 12.88 8.38 -11.20
C ASP A 140 12.66 8.55 -12.72
N GLY A 141 12.31 9.76 -13.18
CA GLY A 141 12.04 10.07 -14.59
C GLY A 141 10.63 9.67 -15.05
N LYS A 142 9.70 9.40 -14.11
CA LYS A 142 8.31 9.12 -14.43
C LYS A 142 7.48 10.42 -14.47
N PRO A 143 6.36 10.45 -15.22
CA PRO A 143 5.43 11.56 -15.14
C PRO A 143 4.77 11.63 -13.75
N GLU A 144 4.13 12.75 -13.46
CA GLU A 144 3.26 12.88 -12.29
C GLU A 144 2.11 11.85 -12.35
N ASN A 145 1.79 11.23 -11.21
CA ASN A 145 0.62 10.39 -11.12
C ASN A 145 -0.67 11.21 -11.24
N LYS A 146 -1.67 10.57 -11.80
CA LYS A 146 -3.03 11.13 -11.92
C LYS A 146 -3.94 10.56 -10.85
N PHE A 147 -5.12 11.15 -10.74
CA PHE A 147 -6.13 10.70 -9.78
C PHE A 147 -7.51 10.77 -10.43
N ALA A 148 -8.36 9.82 -10.11
CA ALA A 148 -9.79 10.00 -10.31
C ALA A 148 -10.33 11.00 -9.25
N PHE A 149 -11.55 11.48 -9.47
CA PHE A 149 -12.22 12.44 -8.59
C PHE A 149 -11.40 13.73 -8.32
N ASP A 150 -10.62 14.17 -9.31
CA ASP A 150 -9.76 15.37 -9.19
C ASP A 150 -8.81 15.34 -7.99
N GLY A 151 -8.40 14.13 -7.57
CA GLY A 151 -7.54 13.92 -6.41
C GLY A 151 -8.22 14.15 -5.06
N GLN A 152 -9.55 14.22 -5.03
CA GLN A 152 -10.30 14.32 -3.79
C GLN A 152 -10.56 12.92 -3.21
N PRO A 153 -10.16 12.65 -1.97
CA PRO A 153 -10.48 11.39 -1.31
C PRO A 153 -11.99 11.18 -1.18
N LYS A 154 -12.42 9.95 -1.35
CA LYS A 154 -13.79 9.50 -1.07
C LYS A 154 -13.89 9.07 0.38
N ASP A 155 -15.10 9.14 0.92
CA ASP A 155 -15.42 8.85 2.32
C ASP A 155 -15.22 7.37 2.72
N ALA A 156 -15.40 7.10 4.00
CA ALA A 156 -15.26 5.75 4.56
C ALA A 156 -16.25 4.75 3.94
N ALA A 157 -17.48 5.16 3.62
CA ALA A 157 -18.48 4.28 3.02
C ALA A 157 -18.03 3.82 1.63
N TYR A 158 -17.52 4.73 0.82
CA TYR A 158 -16.93 4.40 -0.47
C TYR A 158 -15.67 3.51 -0.33
N ALA A 159 -14.81 3.83 0.64
CA ALA A 159 -13.61 3.04 0.93
C ALA A 159 -13.94 1.60 1.31
N HIS A 160 -14.97 1.38 2.13
CA HIS A 160 -15.44 0.04 2.48
C HIS A 160 -15.98 -0.72 1.26
N LYS A 161 -16.70 -0.05 0.36
CA LYS A 161 -17.16 -0.67 -0.90
C LYS A 161 -15.96 -1.16 -1.74
N ILE A 162 -14.94 -0.33 -1.94
CA ILE A 162 -13.72 -0.73 -2.64
C ILE A 162 -13.04 -1.90 -1.93
N LEU A 163 -12.93 -1.87 -0.60
CA LEU A 163 -12.32 -2.95 0.18
C LEU A 163 -13.07 -4.28 0.00
N GLU A 164 -14.40 -4.26 -0.02
CA GLU A 164 -15.22 -5.45 -0.29
C GLU A 164 -15.01 -5.97 -1.72
N GLU A 165 -14.91 -5.09 -2.71
CA GLU A 165 -14.64 -5.44 -4.10
C GLU A 165 -13.28 -6.14 -4.24
N VAL A 166 -12.18 -5.54 -3.77
CA VAL A 166 -10.84 -6.13 -3.87
C VAL A 166 -10.67 -7.38 -3.00
N HIS A 167 -11.43 -7.51 -1.91
CA HIS A 167 -11.51 -8.76 -1.14
C HIS A 167 -12.22 -9.87 -1.93
N ALA A 168 -13.32 -9.55 -2.61
CA ALA A 168 -14.01 -10.51 -3.48
C ALA A 168 -13.12 -10.97 -4.64
N GLU A 169 -12.36 -10.06 -5.25
CA GLU A 169 -11.36 -10.38 -6.27
C GLU A 169 -10.26 -11.30 -5.74
N TRP A 170 -9.74 -11.04 -4.54
CA TRP A 170 -8.78 -11.92 -3.88
C TRP A 170 -9.36 -13.33 -3.65
N ARG A 171 -10.61 -13.43 -3.20
CA ARG A 171 -11.29 -14.73 -3.05
C ARG A 171 -11.36 -15.49 -4.37
N GLY A 172 -11.68 -14.80 -5.47
CA GLY A 172 -11.67 -15.34 -6.82
C GLY A 172 -10.27 -15.82 -7.23
N LEU A 173 -9.24 -15.04 -6.94
CA LEU A 173 -7.84 -15.36 -7.22
C LEU A 173 -7.41 -16.66 -6.53
N VAL A 174 -7.61 -16.75 -5.22
CA VAL A 174 -7.17 -17.93 -4.44
C VAL A 174 -7.96 -19.19 -4.80
N SER A 175 -9.26 -19.05 -5.11
CA SER A 175 -10.10 -20.16 -5.57
C SER A 175 -9.74 -20.63 -6.98
N GLY A 176 -9.24 -19.74 -7.83
CA GLY A 176 -8.79 -20.03 -9.19
C GLY A 176 -7.34 -20.52 -9.31
N GLY A 177 -6.64 -20.71 -8.18
CA GLY A 177 -5.26 -21.22 -8.15
C GLY A 177 -4.18 -20.18 -8.41
N GLY A 178 -4.52 -18.89 -8.57
CA GLY A 178 -3.56 -17.76 -8.58
C GLY A 178 -2.79 -17.54 -9.89
N GLY A 179 -2.75 -18.48 -10.81
CA GLY A 179 -1.89 -18.37 -12.00
C GLY A 179 -0.41 -18.27 -11.62
N ASP A 180 0.23 -17.18 -12.03
CA ASP A 180 1.66 -16.91 -11.71
C ASP A 180 1.88 -16.29 -10.32
N LEU A 181 0.78 -16.00 -9.60
CA LEU A 181 0.86 -15.42 -8.25
C LEU A 181 0.92 -16.50 -7.16
N ALA A 182 1.68 -16.25 -6.13
CA ALA A 182 1.75 -17.12 -4.96
C ALA A 182 0.52 -16.89 -4.06
N VAL A 183 -0.44 -17.81 -4.13
CA VAL A 183 -1.68 -17.76 -3.34
C VAL A 183 -1.71 -18.79 -2.21
N ALA A 184 -0.62 -19.55 -2.01
CA ALA A 184 -0.51 -20.55 -0.97
C ALA A 184 -0.52 -19.91 0.42
N GLY A 185 -1.45 -20.31 1.26
CA GLY A 185 -1.60 -19.77 2.62
C GLY A 185 -2.17 -20.80 3.60
N VAL A 186 -2.18 -20.43 4.87
CA VAL A 186 -2.70 -21.27 5.96
C VAL A 186 -4.15 -20.94 6.36
N SER A 187 -4.79 -19.99 5.67
CA SER A 187 -6.17 -19.59 5.97
C SER A 187 -7.16 -20.67 5.56
N VAL A 188 -7.76 -21.32 6.53
CA VAL A 188 -8.81 -22.35 6.29
C VAL A 188 -10.04 -21.76 5.61
N ALA A 189 -10.40 -20.51 5.93
CA ALA A 189 -11.55 -19.82 5.34
C ALA A 189 -11.37 -19.53 3.83
N ALA A 190 -10.13 -19.45 3.37
CA ALA A 190 -9.77 -19.21 1.97
C ALA A 190 -9.31 -20.48 1.24
N GLY A 191 -9.54 -21.68 1.80
CA GLY A 191 -9.10 -22.93 1.18
C GLY A 191 -7.58 -23.12 1.25
N GLY A 192 -6.97 -22.72 2.38
CA GLY A 192 -5.51 -22.74 2.59
C GLY A 192 -4.85 -24.03 2.11
N SER A 193 -3.86 -23.88 1.24
CA SER A 193 -3.12 -24.96 0.62
C SER A 193 -1.91 -25.44 1.45
N LEU A 194 -1.61 -24.73 2.56
CA LEU A 194 -0.51 -25.05 3.46
C LEU A 194 -1.02 -25.38 4.86
N THR A 195 -0.41 -26.41 5.47
CA THR A 195 -0.56 -26.61 6.91
C THR A 195 0.30 -25.60 7.68
N ARG A 196 -0.07 -25.34 8.94
CA ARG A 196 0.76 -24.50 9.82
C ARG A 196 2.18 -25.04 9.98
N ALA A 197 2.33 -26.36 10.03
CA ALA A 197 3.63 -27.02 10.14
C ALA A 197 4.48 -26.79 8.87
N ALA A 198 3.87 -26.90 7.67
CA ALA A 198 4.57 -26.63 6.42
C ALA A 198 4.98 -25.16 6.32
N ALA A 199 4.11 -24.22 6.70
CA ALA A 199 4.46 -22.79 6.73
C ALA A 199 5.58 -22.49 7.74
N ALA A 200 5.55 -23.10 8.94
CA ALA A 200 6.60 -22.95 9.91
C ALA A 200 7.95 -23.51 9.40
N ALA A 201 7.95 -24.64 8.70
CA ALA A 201 9.15 -25.19 8.08
C ALA A 201 9.73 -24.26 6.99
N LEU A 202 8.86 -23.66 6.15
CA LEU A 202 9.28 -22.67 5.17
C LEU A 202 9.92 -21.45 5.82
N LEU A 203 9.34 -20.93 6.90
CA LEU A 203 9.91 -19.81 7.65
C LEU A 203 11.24 -20.16 8.29
N ALA A 204 11.37 -21.35 8.89
CA ALA A 204 12.61 -21.82 9.50
C ALA A 204 13.74 -22.04 8.49
N ALA A 205 13.42 -22.33 7.24
CA ALA A 205 14.38 -22.51 6.16
C ALA A 205 14.86 -21.18 5.53
N GLN A 206 14.24 -20.05 5.90
CA GLN A 206 14.67 -18.76 5.38
C GLN A 206 16.03 -18.34 5.93
N PRO A 207 16.88 -17.71 5.11
CA PRO A 207 18.15 -17.18 5.61
C PRO A 207 17.90 -16.08 6.67
N PRO A 208 18.82 -15.89 7.61
CA PRO A 208 18.71 -14.81 8.57
C PRO A 208 18.62 -13.46 7.84
N ARG A 209 17.88 -12.53 8.45
CA ARG A 209 17.73 -11.17 7.92
C ARG A 209 19.11 -10.54 7.72
N ALA A 210 19.39 -10.09 6.50
CA ALA A 210 20.61 -9.36 6.20
C ALA A 210 20.69 -8.03 6.99
N ALA A 211 21.91 -7.59 7.29
CA ALA A 211 22.13 -6.29 7.89
C ALA A 211 21.63 -5.17 6.96
N ALA A 212 21.08 -4.11 7.57
CA ALA A 212 20.67 -2.94 6.83
C ALA A 212 21.90 -2.32 6.12
N GLN A 213 21.75 -2.02 4.83
CA GLN A 213 22.76 -1.30 4.08
C GLN A 213 22.59 0.21 4.31
N PRO A 214 23.69 0.98 4.29
CA PRO A 214 23.58 2.44 4.37
C PRO A 214 22.78 2.99 3.18
N LEU A 215 22.01 4.03 3.44
CA LEU A 215 21.28 4.72 2.38
C LEU A 215 22.29 5.40 1.43
N PRO A 216 22.21 5.16 0.11
CA PRO A 216 23.11 5.83 -0.83
C PRO A 216 22.91 7.35 -0.84
N ALA A 217 23.99 8.12 -0.86
CA ALA A 217 23.91 9.59 -0.92
C ALA A 217 23.16 10.12 -2.17
N SER A 218 23.12 9.33 -3.25
CA SER A 218 22.32 9.65 -4.42
C SER A 218 20.80 9.60 -4.18
N VAL A 219 20.38 8.86 -3.16
CA VAL A 219 18.98 8.72 -2.71
C VAL A 219 18.68 9.68 -1.58
N ASP A 220 19.60 9.79 -0.62
CA ASP A 220 19.46 10.67 0.56
C ASP A 220 19.81 12.13 0.23
N LYS A 221 19.12 12.67 -0.77
CA LYS A 221 19.20 14.08 -1.17
C LYS A 221 17.80 14.60 -1.47
N TRP A 222 17.64 15.92 -1.41
CA TRP A 222 16.42 16.58 -1.84
C TRP A 222 16.30 16.62 -3.36
N HIS A 223 15.13 16.31 -3.87
CA HIS A 223 14.74 16.60 -5.23
C HIS A 223 13.74 17.77 -5.21
N TYR A 224 14.13 18.89 -5.81
CA TYR A 224 13.29 20.06 -5.97
C TYR A 224 12.63 19.99 -7.34
N LEU A 225 11.31 20.02 -7.35
CA LEU A 225 10.51 19.97 -8.57
C LEU A 225 9.96 21.36 -8.88
N SER A 226 10.04 21.79 -10.15
CA SER A 226 9.72 23.15 -10.58
C SER A 226 8.22 23.49 -10.60
N ASN A 227 7.37 22.53 -10.32
CA ASN A 227 5.91 22.66 -10.46
C ASN A 227 5.16 22.60 -9.11
N LEU A 228 5.85 22.89 -8.02
CA LEU A 228 5.23 23.05 -6.69
C LEU A 228 4.77 24.48 -6.47
#